data_748b54e50e5082a76ee7b918f73d7778
#
_entry.id   748b54e50e5082a76ee7b918f73d7778
#
_cell.length_a   1.000
_cell.length_b   1.000
_cell.length_c   1.000
_cell.angle_alpha   90.00
_cell.angle_beta   90.00
_cell.angle_gamma   90.00
#
_symmetry.space_group_name_H-M   'P 1'
#
loop_
_entity.id
_entity.type
_entity.pdbx_description
1 polymer ?
#
loop_
_entity_poly.entity_id
_entity_poly.type
_entity_poly.pdbx_seq_one_letter_code
_entity_poly.pdbx_strand_id
1 'polypeptide(L)'
;MSTAKLTGSAALGGGQRLAIKYFVVAIVLFGAQILFGLLAGFQYLQPDFLYGVVDFSVNRMVHINAMVVWMLFGFIGSIYWLIEEESGTEVVGLALGNLGFWLFTIAVAIVVAAAAPQSARAI
;
A
#
# COMPACT_ATOMS: atom_id res chain seq x y z
N MET A 1 30.66 8.59 18.01
CA MET A 1 29.31 9.07 17.79
C MET A 1 28.97 10.10 18.85
N SER A 2 28.66 11.31 18.45
CA SER A 2 28.34 12.35 19.42
C SER A 2 26.93 12.14 19.96
N THR A 3 26.70 12.51 21.21
CA THR A 3 25.40 12.47 21.86
C THR A 3 24.33 13.27 21.12
N ALA A 4 24.74 14.29 20.33
CA ALA A 4 23.86 15.06 19.45
C ALA A 4 23.25 14.20 18.33
N LYS A 5 23.92 13.15 17.87
CA LYS A 5 23.41 12.23 16.86
C LYS A 5 22.37 11.27 17.45
N LEU A 6 22.50 10.93 18.73
CA LEU A 6 21.52 10.10 19.45
C LEU A 6 20.25 10.87 19.81
N THR A 7 20.37 12.14 20.15
CA THR A 7 19.21 13.02 20.43
C THR A 7 18.55 13.51 19.16
N GLY A 8 19.31 13.66 18.05
CA GLY A 8 18.78 14.00 16.73
C GLY A 8 18.02 12.86 16.04
N SER A 9 18.25 11.61 16.47
CA SER A 9 17.54 10.45 15.93
C SER A 9 16.04 10.41 16.29
N ALA A 10 15.60 11.21 17.27
CA ALA A 10 14.20 11.37 17.59
C ALA A 10 13.42 12.21 16.56
N ALA A 11 14.10 13.03 15.77
CA ALA A 11 13.49 13.85 14.72
C ALA A 11 13.76 13.21 13.35
N LEU A 12 12.71 12.61 12.79
CA LEU A 12 12.77 12.02 11.45
C LEU A 12 12.91 13.10 10.38
N GLY A 13 13.76 12.85 9.38
CA GLY A 13 13.84 13.69 8.20
C GLY A 13 12.57 13.66 7.36
N GLY A 14 12.44 14.60 6.42
CA GLY A 14 11.28 14.70 5.55
C GLY A 14 11.05 13.45 4.69
N GLY A 15 12.12 12.88 4.14
CA GLY A 15 12.05 11.63 3.36
C GLY A 15 11.66 10.43 4.21
N GLN A 16 12.14 10.35 5.45
CA GLN A 16 11.76 9.29 6.38
C GLN A 16 10.28 9.39 6.78
N ARG A 17 9.76 10.59 6.97
CA ARG A 17 8.32 10.80 7.23
C ARG A 17 7.48 10.38 6.03
N LEU A 18 7.92 10.71 4.83
CA LEU A 18 7.28 10.27 3.59
C LEU A 18 7.35 8.74 3.46
N ALA A 19 8.49 8.14 3.75
CA ALA A 19 8.69 6.70 3.75
C ALA A 19 7.70 5.98 4.67
N ILE A 20 7.45 6.51 5.87
CA ILE A 20 6.48 5.96 6.81
C ILE A 20 5.07 5.93 6.20
N LYS A 21 4.67 6.97 5.48
CA LYS A 21 3.37 6.98 4.78
C LYS A 21 3.28 5.86 3.76
N TYR A 22 4.33 5.65 2.97
CA TYR A 22 4.41 4.53 2.02
C TYR A 22 4.34 3.18 2.72
N PHE A 23 5.05 3.00 3.82
CA PHE A 23 5.03 1.75 4.59
C PHE A 23 3.66 1.46 5.21
N VAL A 24 2.99 2.46 5.76
CA VAL A 24 1.64 2.29 6.33
C VAL A 24 0.67 1.80 5.26
N VAL A 25 0.66 2.44 4.10
CA VAL A 25 -0.21 2.02 2.99
C VAL A 25 0.19 0.62 2.49
N ALA A 26 1.48 0.33 2.39
CA ALA A 26 1.97 -1.00 2.00
C ALA A 26 1.47 -2.09 2.95
N ILE A 27 1.54 -1.87 4.27
CA ILE A 27 1.06 -2.83 5.26
C ILE A 27 -0.45 -3.04 5.17
N VAL A 28 -1.21 -1.97 5.01
CA VAL A 28 -2.67 -2.05 4.85
C VAL A 28 -3.04 -2.83 3.59
N LEU A 29 -2.39 -2.55 2.47
CA LEU A 29 -2.60 -3.28 1.21
C LEU A 29 -2.15 -4.74 1.30
N PHE A 30 -1.08 -5.01 2.02
CA PHE A 30 -0.63 -6.37 2.28
C PHE A 30 -1.67 -7.17 3.08
N GLY A 31 -2.25 -6.56 4.12
CA GLY A 31 -3.35 -7.17 4.86
C GLY A 31 -4.59 -7.42 3.99
N ALA A 32 -4.96 -6.45 3.17
CA ALA A 32 -6.06 -6.58 2.22
C ALA A 32 -5.80 -7.71 1.20
N GLN A 33 -4.57 -7.77 0.66
CA GLN A 33 -4.16 -8.83 -0.26
C GLN A 33 -4.33 -10.22 0.35
N ILE A 34 -3.90 -10.41 1.59
CA ILE A 34 -4.05 -11.69 2.29
C ILE A 34 -5.53 -12.05 2.45
N LEU A 35 -6.34 -11.09 2.91
CA LEU A 35 -7.77 -11.30 3.11
C LEU A 35 -8.47 -11.72 1.81
N PHE A 36 -8.29 -10.95 0.74
CA PHE A 36 -8.91 -11.25 -0.55
C PHE A 36 -8.36 -12.54 -1.18
N GLY A 37 -7.10 -12.85 -0.95
CA GLY A 37 -6.51 -14.13 -1.36
C GLY A 37 -7.13 -15.32 -0.65
N LEU A 38 -7.37 -15.22 0.66
CA LEU A 38 -8.05 -16.26 1.43
C LEU A 38 -9.49 -16.44 0.96
N LEU A 39 -10.22 -15.35 0.76
CA LEU A 39 -11.60 -15.39 0.25
C LEU A 39 -11.65 -16.06 -1.13
N ALA A 40 -10.75 -15.71 -2.04
CA ALA A 40 -10.67 -16.35 -3.35
C ALA A 40 -10.31 -17.84 -3.24
N GLY A 41 -9.43 -18.21 -2.32
CA GLY A 41 -9.09 -19.61 -2.05
C GLY A 41 -10.29 -20.41 -1.56
N PHE A 42 -11.07 -19.87 -0.63
CA PHE A 42 -12.32 -20.51 -0.18
C PHE A 42 -13.34 -20.63 -1.29
N GLN A 43 -13.51 -19.62 -2.11
CA GLN A 43 -14.41 -19.67 -3.27
C GLN A 43 -13.98 -20.71 -4.31
N TYR A 44 -12.68 -20.94 -4.42
CA TYR A 44 -12.15 -22.00 -5.30
C TYR A 44 -12.54 -23.40 -4.81
N LEU A 45 -12.53 -23.61 -3.48
CA LEU A 45 -12.92 -24.89 -2.87
C LEU A 45 -14.44 -25.07 -2.78
N GLN A 46 -15.15 -23.98 -2.52
CA GLN A 46 -16.60 -23.95 -2.39
C GLN A 46 -17.16 -22.82 -3.25
N PRO A 47 -17.55 -23.09 -4.51
CA PRO A 47 -18.01 -22.06 -5.46
C PRO A 47 -19.20 -21.26 -4.98
N ASP A 48 -20.02 -21.82 -4.11
CA ASP A 48 -21.21 -21.14 -3.56
C ASP A 48 -20.87 -20.17 -2.41
N PHE A 49 -19.62 -20.21 -1.93
CA PHE A 49 -19.17 -19.34 -0.83
C PHE A 49 -19.18 -17.89 -1.29
N LEU A 50 -19.92 -17.04 -0.59
CA LEU A 50 -20.15 -15.63 -0.91
C LEU A 50 -20.79 -15.38 -2.29
N TYR A 51 -21.46 -16.38 -2.85
CA TYR A 51 -22.17 -16.22 -4.12
C TYR A 51 -23.16 -15.05 -4.04
N GLY A 52 -23.10 -14.15 -5.01
CA GLY A 52 -23.95 -12.96 -5.05
C GLY A 52 -23.48 -11.80 -4.16
N VAL A 53 -22.48 -11.98 -3.32
CA VAL A 53 -21.86 -10.90 -2.50
C VAL A 53 -20.59 -10.37 -3.15
N VAL A 54 -19.65 -11.25 -3.40
CA VAL A 54 -18.39 -10.91 -4.08
C VAL A 54 -18.03 -12.04 -5.04
N ASP A 55 -17.83 -11.70 -6.30
CA ASP A 55 -17.42 -12.68 -7.30
C ASP A 55 -15.95 -13.08 -7.11
N PHE A 56 -15.65 -14.35 -7.44
CA PHE A 56 -14.29 -14.88 -7.43
C PHE A 56 -13.33 -14.04 -8.27
N SER A 57 -13.77 -13.58 -9.44
CA SER A 57 -12.96 -12.73 -10.32
C SER A 57 -12.59 -11.41 -9.67
N VAL A 58 -13.48 -10.82 -8.89
CA VAL A 58 -13.24 -9.58 -8.14
C VAL A 58 -12.24 -9.82 -7.02
N ASN A 59 -12.42 -10.87 -6.22
CA ASN A 59 -11.48 -11.24 -5.15
C ASN A 59 -10.09 -11.48 -5.69
N ARG A 60 -9.98 -12.22 -6.78
CA ARG A 60 -8.71 -12.50 -7.45
C ARG A 60 -8.06 -11.23 -7.99
N MET A 61 -8.84 -10.36 -8.63
CA MET A 61 -8.36 -9.08 -9.16
C MET A 61 -7.80 -8.19 -8.05
N VAL A 62 -8.54 -8.02 -6.96
CA VAL A 62 -8.11 -7.21 -5.82
C VAL A 62 -6.85 -7.81 -5.19
N HIS A 63 -6.81 -9.13 -5.01
CA HIS A 63 -5.63 -9.82 -4.46
C HIS A 63 -4.37 -9.56 -5.29
N ILE A 64 -4.44 -9.73 -6.60
CA ILE A 64 -3.28 -9.55 -7.50
C ILE A 64 -2.85 -8.08 -7.56
N ASN A 65 -3.79 -7.16 -7.72
CA ASN A 65 -3.47 -5.74 -7.79
C ASN A 65 -2.92 -5.21 -6.46
N ALA A 66 -3.51 -5.59 -5.34
CA ALA A 66 -2.99 -5.23 -4.03
C ALA A 66 -1.57 -5.77 -3.80
N MET A 67 -1.28 -6.99 -4.29
CA MET A 67 0.05 -7.59 -4.23
C MET A 67 1.10 -6.73 -4.96
N VAL A 68 0.81 -6.30 -6.17
CA VAL A 68 1.74 -5.46 -6.93
C VAL A 68 1.92 -4.10 -6.27
N VAL A 69 0.83 -3.47 -5.86
CA VAL A 69 0.87 -2.11 -5.33
C VAL A 69 1.56 -2.05 -3.96
N TRP A 70 1.29 -2.99 -3.04
CA TRP A 70 1.98 -2.95 -1.74
C TRP A 70 3.48 -3.14 -1.88
N MET A 71 3.93 -3.98 -2.81
CA MET A 71 5.37 -4.14 -3.09
C MET A 71 5.98 -2.85 -3.61
N LEU A 72 5.32 -2.17 -4.56
CA LEU A 72 5.79 -0.89 -5.08
C LEU A 72 5.89 0.17 -3.98
N PHE A 73 4.86 0.28 -3.15
CA PHE A 73 4.87 1.21 -2.02
C PHE A 73 6.00 0.89 -1.03
N GLY A 74 6.21 -0.39 -0.74
CA GLY A 74 7.31 -0.84 0.12
C GLY A 74 8.68 -0.47 -0.45
N PHE A 75 8.90 -0.70 -1.73
CA PHE A 75 10.16 -0.33 -2.39
C PHE A 75 10.39 1.18 -2.41
N ILE A 76 9.38 1.95 -2.79
CA ILE A 76 9.50 3.42 -2.81
C ILE A 76 9.78 3.95 -1.40
N GLY A 77 9.07 3.46 -0.40
CA GLY A 77 9.31 3.83 0.99
C GLY A 77 10.73 3.49 1.45
N SER A 78 11.22 2.31 1.08
CA SER A 78 12.59 1.88 1.39
C SER A 78 13.64 2.78 0.74
N ILE A 79 13.42 3.19 -0.49
CA ILE A 79 14.33 4.11 -1.21
C ILE A 79 14.39 5.46 -0.49
N TYR A 80 13.25 6.05 -0.14
CA TYR A 80 13.22 7.33 0.57
C TYR A 80 13.89 7.24 1.95
N TRP A 81 13.68 6.13 2.66
CA TRP A 81 14.31 5.90 3.95
C TRP A 81 15.83 5.80 3.82
N LEU A 82 16.30 4.94 2.91
CA LEU A 82 17.72 4.67 2.73
C LEU A 82 18.50 5.86 2.21
N ILE A 83 17.95 6.65 1.30
CA ILE A 83 18.63 7.82 0.76
C ILE A 83 18.99 8.79 1.89
N GLU A 84 18.07 9.07 2.80
CA GLU A 84 18.37 9.96 3.93
C GLU A 84 19.30 9.33 4.96
N GLU A 85 19.15 8.03 5.22
CA GLU A 85 20.03 7.31 6.15
C GLU A 85 21.49 7.30 5.66
N GLU A 86 21.70 6.98 4.40
CA GLU A 86 23.03 6.84 3.82
C GLU A 86 23.69 8.19 3.48
N SER A 87 22.91 9.13 2.97
CA SER A 87 23.46 10.44 2.57
C SER A 87 23.61 11.41 3.74
N GLY A 88 22.86 11.20 4.82
CA GLY A 88 22.80 12.13 5.95
C GLY A 88 22.23 13.51 5.60
N THR A 89 21.64 13.64 4.41
CA THR A 89 21.02 14.88 3.91
C THR A 89 19.57 14.63 3.55
N GLU A 90 18.74 15.68 3.69
CA GLU A 90 17.34 15.57 3.29
C GLU A 90 17.19 15.40 1.78
N VAL A 91 16.22 14.57 1.39
CA VAL A 91 15.88 14.35 -0.02
C VAL A 91 15.28 15.61 -0.62
N VAL A 92 15.79 15.99 -1.79
CA VAL A 92 15.24 17.09 -2.58
C VAL A 92 14.01 16.60 -3.34
N GLY A 93 12.99 17.43 -3.42
CA GLY A 93 11.78 17.08 -4.18
C GLY A 93 10.75 16.25 -3.41
N LEU A 94 10.71 16.38 -2.09
CA LEU A 94 9.71 15.73 -1.25
C LEU A 94 8.27 16.05 -1.65
N ALA A 95 8.02 17.26 -2.17
CA ALA A 95 6.71 17.65 -2.68
C ALA A 95 6.26 16.74 -3.83
N LEU A 96 7.17 16.38 -4.72
CA LEU A 96 6.89 15.47 -5.84
C LEU A 96 6.63 14.04 -5.34
N GLY A 97 7.42 13.57 -4.37
CA GLY A 97 7.21 12.26 -3.74
C GLY A 97 5.87 12.18 -2.99
N ASN A 98 5.51 13.24 -2.29
CA ASN A 98 4.23 13.33 -1.59
C ASN A 98 3.05 13.41 -2.58
N LEU A 99 3.20 14.13 -3.68
CA LEU A 99 2.21 14.15 -4.76
C LEU A 99 2.04 12.77 -5.38
N GLY A 100 3.12 12.07 -5.65
CA GLY A 100 3.10 10.68 -6.14
C GLY A 100 2.39 9.74 -5.18
N PHE A 101 2.66 9.85 -3.88
CA PHE A 101 1.97 9.08 -2.84
C PHE A 101 0.45 9.26 -2.90
N TRP A 102 -0.02 10.51 -2.92
CA TRP A 102 -1.45 10.81 -2.95
C TRP A 102 -2.10 10.40 -4.25
N LEU A 103 -1.45 10.60 -5.41
CA LEU A 103 -1.97 10.18 -6.70
C LEU A 103 -2.14 8.65 -6.75
N PHE A 104 -1.15 7.88 -6.30
CA PHE A 104 -1.23 6.44 -6.26
C PHE A 104 -2.30 5.96 -5.28
N THR A 105 -2.35 6.55 -4.09
CA THR A 105 -3.34 6.17 -3.07
C THR A 105 -4.76 6.44 -3.54
N ILE A 106 -5.01 7.60 -4.16
CA ILE A 106 -6.31 7.95 -4.74
C ILE A 106 -6.66 7.00 -5.89
N ALA A 107 -5.71 6.70 -6.78
CA ALA A 107 -5.94 5.77 -7.89
C ALA A 107 -6.32 4.37 -7.39
N VAL A 108 -5.62 3.85 -6.38
CA VAL A 108 -5.94 2.56 -5.76
C VAL A 108 -7.32 2.59 -5.11
N ALA A 109 -7.64 3.67 -4.38
CA ALA A 109 -8.95 3.85 -3.76
C ALA A 109 -10.09 3.88 -4.79
N ILE A 110 -9.89 4.55 -5.93
CA ILE A 110 -10.86 4.60 -7.02
C ILE A 110 -11.06 3.20 -7.63
N VAL A 111 -9.99 2.45 -7.87
CA VAL A 111 -10.08 1.09 -8.42
C VAL A 111 -10.83 0.17 -7.47
N VAL A 112 -10.53 0.21 -6.17
CA VAL A 112 -11.22 -0.59 -5.16
C VAL A 112 -12.70 -0.19 -5.06
N ALA A 113 -13.01 1.10 -5.05
CA ALA A 113 -14.38 1.59 -5.02
C ALA A 113 -15.16 1.23 -6.29
N ALA A 114 -14.52 1.23 -7.46
CA ALA A 114 -15.14 0.81 -8.71
C ALA A 114 -15.41 -0.71 -8.77
N ALA A 115 -14.59 -1.52 -8.12
CA ALA A 115 -14.77 -2.96 -8.04
C ALA A 115 -15.91 -3.36 -7.08
N ALA A 116 -16.06 -2.68 -5.94
CA ALA A 116 -17.06 -2.98 -4.93
C ALA A 116 -18.54 -2.88 -5.42
N PRO A 117 -18.97 -1.86 -6.21
CA PRO A 117 -20.34 -1.74 -6.65
C PRO A 117 -20.77 -2.74 -7.72
N GLN A 118 -19.85 -3.44 -8.37
CA GLN A 118 -20.21 -4.45 -9.38
C GLN A 118 -20.98 -5.62 -8.76
N SER A 119 -20.63 -6.02 -7.55
CA SER A 119 -21.38 -7.03 -6.80
C SER A 119 -22.76 -6.50 -6.36
N ALA A 120 -22.89 -5.21 -6.06
CA ALA A 120 -24.17 -4.58 -5.72
C ALA A 120 -25.06 -4.34 -6.95
N ARG A 121 -24.49 -4.15 -8.13
CA ARG A 121 -25.23 -3.97 -9.39
C ARG A 121 -25.74 -5.26 -9.99
N ALA A 122 -25.16 -6.40 -9.60
CA ALA A 122 -25.58 -7.73 -10.05
C ALA A 122 -26.84 -8.23 -9.33
N ILE A 123 -27.32 -7.49 -8.35
CA ILE A 123 -28.57 -7.75 -7.64
C ILE A 123 -29.68 -6.88 -8.26
#